data_aaedfb10d5f80024623720864e8ae681
#
_entry.id   aaedfb10d5f80024623720864e8ae681
#
_cell.length_a   1.000
_cell.length_b   1.000
_cell.length_c   1.000
_cell.angle_alpha   90.00
_cell.angle_beta   90.00
_cell.angle_gamma   90.00
#
_symmetry.space_group_name_H-M   'P 1'
#
loop_
_entity.id
_entity.type
_entity.pdbx_description
1 polymer ?
#
loop_
_entity_poly.entity_id
_entity_poly.type
_entity_poly.pdbx_seq_one_letter_code
_entity_poly.pdbx_strand_id
1 'polypeptide(L)'
;MEPITKIDLVLVNNLSSRTYTGNRLLSNATEEEKKHLEIITNKLKTIADYFSQNYTQDYGPFETSVTTGNAIAIGGKNFKRVWSGIFKGAKNKQYAAQISFVMNPIEICLDVGFYFGRASGHSFDREQRLELESQLSNLGLSLSDAIVENISLQNRYNLLFDFGFKAYSNGNPTLASEWYKNIRLQAKNSVLRD
;
A
#
# COMPACT_ATOMS: atom_id res chain seq x y z
N MET A 1 0.32 -9.09 20.21
CA MET A 1 0.51 -7.98 19.26
C MET A 1 -0.06 -6.71 19.88
N GLU A 2 0.74 -5.66 19.99
CA GLU A 2 0.26 -4.37 20.49
C GLU A 2 -0.63 -3.69 19.43
N PRO A 3 -1.83 -3.23 19.81
CA PRO A 3 -2.74 -2.60 18.84
C PRO A 3 -2.26 -1.19 18.46
N ILE A 4 -2.65 -0.75 17.27
CA ILE A 4 -2.62 0.67 16.91
C ILE A 4 -3.70 1.37 17.74
N THR A 5 -3.32 2.43 18.42
CA THR A 5 -4.19 3.18 19.32
C THR A 5 -4.60 4.52 18.72
N LYS A 6 -5.61 5.16 19.30
CA LYS A 6 -6.01 6.52 18.90
C LYS A 6 -4.85 7.53 19.09
N ILE A 7 -4.01 7.33 20.10
CA ILE A 7 -2.84 8.21 20.34
C ILE A 7 -1.86 8.10 19.19
N ASP A 8 -1.60 6.88 18.67
CA ASP A 8 -0.74 6.66 17.52
C ASP A 8 -1.28 7.37 16.27
N LEU A 9 -2.58 7.27 16.03
CA LEU A 9 -3.24 7.90 14.88
C LEU A 9 -3.20 9.43 14.97
N VAL A 10 -3.46 9.99 16.15
CA VAL A 10 -3.38 11.44 16.39
C VAL A 10 -1.96 11.96 16.22
N LEU A 11 -0.96 11.22 16.67
CA LEU A 11 0.44 11.62 16.43
C LEU A 11 0.75 11.71 14.94
N VAL A 12 0.37 10.69 14.16
CA VAL A 12 0.59 10.70 12.71
C VAL A 12 -0.15 11.84 12.02
N ASN A 13 -1.38 12.13 12.43
CA ASN A 13 -2.13 13.30 11.95
C ASN A 13 -1.39 14.62 12.26
N ASN A 14 -0.96 14.82 13.48
CA ASN A 14 -0.22 16.02 13.89
C ASN A 14 1.09 16.18 13.13
N LEU A 15 1.84 15.10 12.94
CA LEU A 15 3.09 15.14 12.18
C LEU A 15 2.86 15.40 10.70
N SER A 16 1.78 14.87 10.11
CA SER A 16 1.48 15.02 8.69
C SER A 16 1.10 16.44 8.29
N SER A 17 0.60 17.23 9.22
CA SER A 17 0.23 18.64 9.00
C SER A 17 1.43 19.60 9.01
N ARG A 18 2.60 19.13 9.46
CA ARG A 18 3.80 19.97 9.58
C ARG A 18 4.58 20.02 8.28
N THR A 19 5.23 21.16 8.05
CA THR A 19 6.22 21.32 6.98
C THR A 19 7.61 21.04 7.54
N TYR A 20 8.38 20.21 6.85
CA TYR A 20 9.72 19.83 7.24
C TYR A 20 10.77 20.50 6.35
N THR A 21 11.85 21.00 6.98
CA THR A 21 13.01 21.56 6.28
C THR A 21 14.15 20.56 6.29
N GLY A 22 14.82 20.35 5.15
CA GLY A 22 15.98 19.50 5.04
C GLY A 22 15.73 18.05 4.64
N ASN A 23 16.78 17.27 4.67
CA ASN A 23 16.84 15.95 4.08
C ASN A 23 16.27 14.85 4.99
N ARG A 24 14.98 14.56 4.92
CA ARG A 24 14.44 13.26 5.35
C ARG A 24 14.18 13.04 6.85
N LEU A 25 14.66 13.89 7.74
CA LEU A 25 14.36 13.77 9.16
C LEU A 25 13.19 14.69 9.52
N LEU A 26 12.41 14.27 10.48
CA LEU A 26 11.38 15.07 11.11
C LEU A 26 12.02 16.25 11.87
N SER A 27 12.54 17.25 11.13
CA SER A 27 13.27 18.37 11.71
C SER A 27 12.45 19.15 12.74
N ASN A 28 11.12 19.06 12.68
CA ASN A 28 10.19 19.75 13.56
C ASN A 28 9.53 18.79 14.58
N ALA A 29 9.97 17.54 14.65
CA ALA A 29 9.48 16.59 15.63
C ALA A 29 10.38 16.57 16.87
N THR A 30 9.79 16.46 18.05
CA THR A 30 10.53 16.25 19.29
C THR A 30 11.14 14.86 19.33
N GLU A 31 12.09 14.64 20.23
CA GLU A 31 12.67 13.29 20.41
C GLU A 31 11.64 12.27 20.92
N GLU A 32 10.66 12.71 21.70
CA GLU A 32 9.57 11.86 22.16
C GLU A 32 8.67 11.45 21.00
N GLU A 33 8.32 12.38 20.11
CA GLU A 33 7.53 12.08 18.91
C GLU A 33 8.26 11.12 17.98
N LYS A 34 9.57 11.28 17.80
CA LYS A 34 10.39 10.37 17.01
C LYS A 34 10.40 8.95 17.60
N LYS A 35 10.61 8.83 18.93
CA LYS A 35 10.54 7.54 19.63
C LYS A 35 9.16 6.90 19.50
N HIS A 36 8.10 7.69 19.64
CA HIS A 36 6.74 7.18 19.48
C HIS A 36 6.47 6.72 18.03
N LEU A 37 7.00 7.43 17.03
CA LEU A 37 6.90 7.01 15.64
C LEU A 37 7.64 5.68 15.38
N GLU A 38 8.77 5.43 16.04
CA GLU A 38 9.44 4.13 15.99
C GLU A 38 8.57 3.01 16.59
N ILE A 39 7.88 3.28 17.69
CA ILE A 39 6.91 2.34 18.28
C ILE A 39 5.80 2.04 17.27
N ILE A 40 5.24 3.05 16.62
CA ILE A 40 4.21 2.89 15.59
C ILE A 40 4.71 2.03 14.43
N THR A 41 5.91 2.29 13.93
CA THR A 41 6.48 1.49 12.83
C THR A 41 6.71 0.04 13.24
N ASN A 42 7.10 -0.22 14.47
CA ASN A 42 7.23 -1.57 15.02
C ASN A 42 5.88 -2.28 15.14
N LYS A 43 4.83 -1.58 15.59
CA LYS A 43 3.46 -2.13 15.62
C LYS A 43 2.98 -2.50 14.21
N LEU A 44 3.16 -1.61 13.23
CA LEU A 44 2.81 -1.88 11.83
C LEU A 44 3.61 -3.04 11.25
N LYS A 45 4.91 -3.14 11.56
CA LYS A 45 5.74 -4.28 11.17
C LYS A 45 5.19 -5.58 11.74
N THR A 46 4.86 -5.60 13.02
CA THR A 46 4.29 -6.78 13.70
C THR A 46 2.96 -7.21 13.07
N ILE A 47 2.12 -6.27 12.65
CA ILE A 47 0.88 -6.56 11.92
C ILE A 47 1.20 -7.26 10.58
N ALA A 48 2.10 -6.69 9.78
CA ALA A 48 2.47 -7.27 8.49
C ALA A 48 3.11 -8.66 8.66
N ASP A 49 4.01 -8.83 9.62
CA ASP A 49 4.66 -10.11 9.91
C ASP A 49 3.64 -11.18 10.34
N TYR A 50 2.67 -10.80 11.20
CA TYR A 50 1.59 -11.70 11.61
C TYR A 50 0.78 -12.19 10.41
N PHE A 51 0.34 -11.31 9.54
CA PHE A 51 -0.42 -11.69 8.35
C PHE A 51 0.44 -12.50 7.37
N SER A 52 1.69 -12.13 7.15
CA SER A 52 2.61 -12.90 6.32
C SER A 52 2.76 -14.34 6.81
N GLN A 53 2.94 -14.55 8.11
CA GLN A 53 3.12 -15.88 8.70
C GLN A 53 1.84 -16.71 8.63
N ASN A 54 0.68 -16.12 8.91
CA ASN A 54 -0.57 -16.86 8.96
C ASN A 54 -1.14 -17.20 7.57
N TYR A 55 -0.89 -16.36 6.55
CA TYR A 55 -1.33 -16.62 5.18
C TYR A 55 -0.30 -17.35 4.31
N THR A 56 0.93 -17.51 4.78
CA THR A 56 1.98 -18.22 4.02
C THR A 56 1.63 -19.66 3.70
N GLN A 57 0.92 -20.37 4.58
CA GLN A 57 0.56 -21.76 4.39
C GLN A 57 -0.31 -21.97 3.13
N ASP A 58 -1.25 -21.07 2.89
CA ASP A 58 -2.22 -21.20 1.80
C ASP A 58 -1.81 -20.45 0.53
N TYR A 59 -1.16 -19.29 0.67
CA TYR A 59 -0.97 -18.35 -0.43
C TYR A 59 0.46 -17.81 -0.58
N GLY A 60 1.32 -18.06 0.39
CA GLY A 60 2.68 -17.52 0.47
C GLY A 60 3.71 -18.19 -0.44
N PRO A 61 4.98 -17.96 -0.18
CA PRO A 61 5.47 -17.06 0.87
C PRO A 61 5.22 -15.60 0.56
N PHE A 62 5.02 -14.81 1.62
CA PHE A 62 4.92 -13.36 1.53
C PHE A 62 6.13 -12.70 2.17
N GLU A 63 6.59 -11.63 1.54
CA GLU A 63 7.54 -10.70 2.11
C GLU A 63 6.80 -9.56 2.79
N THR A 64 7.45 -8.92 3.75
CA THR A 64 6.92 -7.77 4.48
C THR A 64 7.77 -6.53 4.25
N SER A 65 7.15 -5.38 4.36
CA SER A 65 7.84 -4.10 4.40
C SER A 65 7.12 -3.13 5.31
N VAL A 66 7.88 -2.22 5.88
CA VAL A 66 7.35 -1.13 6.71
C VAL A 66 8.04 0.16 6.31
N THR A 67 7.33 1.26 6.43
CA THR A 67 7.93 2.59 6.30
C THR A 67 8.94 2.78 7.43
N THR A 68 10.17 3.12 7.08
CA THR A 68 11.18 3.56 8.04
C THR A 68 11.11 5.07 8.24
N GLY A 69 11.68 5.57 9.34
CA GLY A 69 11.75 7.01 9.63
C GLY A 69 12.33 7.87 8.50
N ASN A 70 13.08 7.26 7.57
CA ASN A 70 13.60 7.93 6.37
C ASN A 70 12.57 8.07 5.23
N ALA A 71 11.44 7.40 5.30
CA ALA A 71 10.37 7.50 4.28
C ALA A 71 9.57 8.80 4.40
N ILE A 72 9.85 9.58 5.42
CA ILE A 72 9.27 10.88 5.65
C ILE A 72 10.00 11.86 4.75
N ALA A 73 9.33 12.32 3.70
CA ALA A 73 9.78 13.39 2.82
C ALA A 73 10.93 13.08 1.85
N ILE A 74 10.91 11.98 1.14
CA ILE A 74 11.71 11.89 -0.08
C ILE A 74 11.10 12.82 -1.13
N GLY A 75 11.82 13.87 -1.46
CA GLY A 75 11.43 14.83 -2.50
C GLY A 75 10.27 15.77 -2.17
N GLY A 76 9.89 15.88 -0.90
CA GLY A 76 8.82 16.78 -0.46
C GLY A 76 9.05 17.29 0.95
N LYS A 77 8.42 18.42 1.27
CA LYS A 77 8.48 19.07 2.58
C LYS A 77 7.46 18.49 3.58
N ASN A 78 6.60 17.56 3.14
CA ASN A 78 5.50 17.05 3.95
C ASN A 78 5.70 15.58 4.30
N PHE A 79 5.32 15.23 5.49
CA PHE A 79 5.14 13.85 5.94
C PHE A 79 4.17 13.13 5.02
N LYS A 80 4.56 11.97 4.47
CA LYS A 80 3.68 11.34 3.50
C LYS A 80 2.77 10.30 4.11
N ARG A 81 3.27 9.15 4.48
CA ARG A 81 2.44 8.09 5.02
C ARG A 81 3.29 7.14 5.86
N VAL A 82 2.74 6.64 6.95
CA VAL A 82 3.29 5.51 7.69
C VAL A 82 2.48 4.28 7.32
N TRP A 83 3.15 3.26 6.84
CA TRP A 83 2.49 2.07 6.35
C TRP A 83 3.35 0.82 6.55
N SER A 84 2.70 -0.34 6.55
CA SER A 84 3.34 -1.63 6.31
C SER A 84 2.53 -2.41 5.27
N GLY A 85 3.10 -3.49 4.76
CA GLY A 85 2.39 -4.31 3.79
C GLY A 85 3.03 -5.67 3.57
N ILE A 86 2.25 -6.56 2.98
CA ILE A 86 2.68 -7.89 2.54
C ILE A 86 2.52 -8.03 1.03
N PHE A 87 3.45 -8.72 0.39
CA PHE A 87 3.49 -8.89 -1.06
C PHE A 87 4.27 -10.16 -1.45
N LYS A 88 4.08 -10.65 -2.65
CA LYS A 88 4.80 -11.80 -3.19
C LYS A 88 5.99 -11.34 -4.05
N GLY A 89 7.21 -11.69 -3.59
CA GLY A 89 8.45 -11.38 -4.28
C GLY A 89 8.93 -9.94 -4.10
N ALA A 90 10.22 -9.75 -3.86
CA ALA A 90 10.84 -8.46 -3.52
C ALA A 90 10.54 -7.34 -4.52
N LYS A 91 10.42 -7.68 -5.81
CA LYS A 91 10.11 -6.71 -6.87
C LYS A 91 8.69 -6.14 -6.74
N ASN A 92 7.78 -6.91 -6.19
CA ASN A 92 6.37 -6.53 -6.05
C ASN A 92 6.11 -5.40 -5.06
N LYS A 93 7.02 -5.14 -4.14
CA LYS A 93 6.96 -3.97 -3.26
C LYS A 93 6.83 -2.64 -4.03
N GLN A 94 7.36 -2.58 -5.24
CA GLN A 94 7.43 -1.34 -6.00
C GLN A 94 6.49 -1.31 -7.21
N TYR A 95 6.05 -2.47 -7.72
CA TYR A 95 5.30 -2.56 -8.98
C TYR A 95 4.07 -3.46 -8.92
N ALA A 96 3.64 -3.88 -7.74
CA ALA A 96 2.70 -4.98 -7.77
C ALA A 96 1.47 -4.82 -6.90
N ALA A 97 0.91 -6.00 -6.72
CA ALA A 97 -0.19 -6.24 -5.83
C ALA A 97 0.34 -6.44 -4.40
N GLN A 98 -0.15 -5.66 -3.48
CA GLN A 98 0.17 -5.78 -2.06
C GLN A 98 -1.05 -5.53 -1.19
N ILE A 99 -1.11 -6.17 -0.05
CA ILE A 99 -2.04 -5.79 1.03
C ILE A 99 -1.29 -4.82 1.93
N SER A 100 -1.85 -3.64 2.13
CA SER A 100 -1.22 -2.56 2.89
C SER A 100 -2.05 -2.19 4.11
N PHE A 101 -1.34 -1.85 5.18
CA PHE A 101 -1.86 -1.27 6.42
C PHE A 101 -1.33 0.15 6.51
N VAL A 102 -2.17 1.14 6.28
CA VAL A 102 -1.78 2.53 6.12
C VAL A 102 -2.40 3.38 7.20
N MET A 103 -1.60 4.10 7.95
CA MET A 103 -2.12 5.11 8.86
C MET A 103 -2.58 6.34 8.06
N ASN A 104 -3.89 6.54 8.01
CA ASN A 104 -4.49 7.66 7.31
C ASN A 104 -4.50 8.89 8.23
N PRO A 105 -3.67 9.91 7.92
CA PRO A 105 -3.57 11.08 8.77
C PRO A 105 -4.79 12.00 8.69
N ILE A 106 -5.57 11.92 7.63
CA ILE A 106 -6.73 12.79 7.40
C ILE A 106 -7.94 12.26 8.17
N GLU A 107 -8.23 10.99 8.00
CA GLU A 107 -9.40 10.33 8.63
C GLU A 107 -9.09 9.79 10.04
N ILE A 108 -7.84 9.87 10.47
CA ILE A 108 -7.36 9.41 11.79
C ILE A 108 -7.77 7.94 12.02
N CYS A 109 -7.51 7.10 11.03
CA CYS A 109 -7.80 5.68 11.05
C CYS A 109 -6.67 4.82 10.48
N LEU A 110 -6.76 3.51 10.67
CA LEU A 110 -5.91 2.54 10.00
C LEU A 110 -6.67 2.00 8.79
N ASP A 111 -6.23 2.38 7.59
CA ASP A 111 -6.73 1.80 6.35
C ASP A 111 -6.08 0.45 6.10
N VAL A 112 -6.90 -0.52 5.72
CA VAL A 112 -6.44 -1.82 5.24
C VAL A 112 -6.95 -2.00 3.82
N GLY A 113 -6.06 -2.24 2.88
CA GLY A 113 -6.46 -2.32 1.49
C GLY A 113 -5.54 -3.15 0.62
N PHE A 114 -6.09 -3.61 -0.50
CA PHE A 114 -5.34 -4.18 -1.60
C PHE A 114 -4.94 -3.05 -2.54
N TYR A 115 -3.65 -2.90 -2.73
CA TYR A 115 -3.09 -1.95 -3.68
C TYR A 115 -2.56 -2.69 -4.91
N PHE A 116 -3.01 -2.24 -6.08
CA PHE A 116 -2.56 -2.74 -7.36
C PHE A 116 -2.12 -1.56 -8.22
N GLY A 117 -0.85 -1.51 -8.56
CA GLY A 117 -0.34 -0.41 -9.38
C GLY A 117 1.16 -0.20 -9.26
N ARG A 118 1.63 0.83 -9.93
CA ARG A 118 3.03 1.21 -9.94
C ARG A 118 3.38 2.02 -8.69
N ALA A 119 4.34 1.53 -7.93
CA ALA A 119 5.05 2.37 -6.97
C ALA A 119 6.29 2.99 -7.63
N SER A 120 6.92 3.95 -6.95
CA SER A 120 8.10 4.68 -7.42
C SER A 120 9.20 3.77 -7.99
N GLY A 121 9.49 3.89 -9.26
CA GLY A 121 10.52 3.15 -9.97
C GLY A 121 11.87 3.86 -10.09
N HIS A 122 12.16 4.80 -9.20
CA HIS A 122 13.38 5.60 -9.27
C HIS A 122 14.69 4.80 -9.17
N SER A 123 14.64 3.61 -8.59
CA SER A 123 15.81 2.74 -8.41
C SER A 123 16.04 1.75 -9.56
N PHE A 124 15.17 1.74 -10.58
CA PHE A 124 15.25 0.81 -11.69
C PHE A 124 15.73 1.50 -12.96
N ASP A 125 16.55 0.79 -13.74
CA ASP A 125 16.88 1.19 -15.09
C ASP A 125 15.67 1.01 -16.04
N ARG A 126 15.86 1.38 -17.30
CA ARG A 126 14.79 1.35 -18.30
C ARG A 126 14.30 -0.06 -18.58
N GLU A 127 15.20 -1.03 -18.67
CA GLU A 127 14.83 -2.42 -19.00
C GLU A 127 14.08 -3.07 -17.87
N GLN A 128 14.57 -2.92 -16.63
CA GLN A 128 13.89 -3.40 -15.44
C GLN A 128 12.47 -2.81 -15.31
N ARG A 129 12.30 -1.52 -15.64
CA ARG A 129 10.97 -0.90 -15.64
C ARG A 129 10.03 -1.51 -16.67
N LEU A 130 10.49 -1.72 -17.90
CA LEU A 130 9.68 -2.33 -18.95
C LEU A 130 9.28 -3.77 -18.61
N GLU A 131 10.21 -4.55 -18.06
CA GLU A 131 9.92 -5.91 -17.61
C GLU A 131 8.83 -5.92 -16.51
N LEU A 132 8.98 -5.06 -15.50
CA LEU A 132 8.04 -4.97 -14.40
C LEU A 132 6.67 -4.43 -14.84
N GLU A 133 6.62 -3.49 -15.76
CA GLU A 133 5.37 -3.00 -16.38
C GLU A 133 4.66 -4.12 -17.15
N SER A 134 5.42 -4.95 -17.88
CA SER A 134 4.87 -6.12 -18.56
C SER A 134 4.30 -7.15 -17.56
N GLN A 135 5.05 -7.45 -16.49
CA GLN A 135 4.60 -8.38 -15.46
C GLN A 135 3.33 -7.87 -14.75
N LEU A 136 3.28 -6.57 -14.44
CA LEU A 136 2.10 -5.94 -13.83
C LEU A 136 0.89 -5.97 -14.77
N SER A 137 1.11 -5.73 -16.06
CA SER A 137 0.04 -5.82 -17.08
C SER A 137 -0.53 -7.24 -17.17
N ASN A 138 0.34 -8.25 -17.19
CA ASN A 138 -0.08 -9.65 -17.21
C ASN A 138 -0.83 -10.04 -15.94
N LEU A 139 -0.36 -9.59 -14.76
CA LEU A 139 -1.05 -9.80 -13.50
C LEU A 139 -2.43 -9.14 -13.50
N GLY A 140 -2.53 -7.91 -14.02
CA GLY A 140 -3.80 -7.18 -14.13
C GLY A 140 -4.81 -7.87 -15.02
N LEU A 141 -4.36 -8.39 -16.17
CA LEU A 141 -5.23 -9.17 -17.06
C LEU A 141 -5.70 -10.45 -16.37
N SER A 142 -4.78 -11.21 -15.78
CA SER A 142 -5.11 -12.47 -15.07
C SER A 142 -6.06 -12.24 -13.90
N LEU A 143 -5.86 -11.16 -13.13
CA LEU A 143 -6.76 -10.82 -12.03
C LEU A 143 -8.16 -10.44 -12.52
N SER A 144 -8.24 -9.62 -13.57
CA SER A 144 -9.52 -9.24 -14.17
C SER A 144 -10.26 -10.45 -14.73
N ASP A 145 -9.57 -11.31 -15.46
CA ASP A 145 -10.16 -12.53 -16.03
C ASP A 145 -10.62 -13.49 -14.92
N ALA A 146 -9.81 -13.67 -13.89
CA ALA A 146 -10.17 -14.51 -12.75
C ALA A 146 -11.44 -14.01 -12.01
N ILE A 147 -11.60 -12.71 -11.84
CA ILE A 147 -12.81 -12.14 -11.22
C ILE A 147 -14.03 -12.33 -12.13
N VAL A 148 -13.88 -12.17 -13.45
CA VAL A 148 -14.99 -12.29 -14.41
C VAL A 148 -15.41 -13.75 -14.59
N GLU A 149 -14.46 -14.66 -14.69
CA GLU A 149 -14.71 -16.05 -15.08
C GLU A 149 -15.03 -16.97 -13.89
N ASN A 150 -14.64 -16.60 -12.67
CA ASN A 150 -14.84 -17.39 -11.48
C ASN A 150 -15.91 -16.78 -10.58
N ILE A 151 -17.12 -17.32 -10.62
CA ILE A 151 -18.26 -16.82 -9.83
C ILE A 151 -18.00 -16.86 -8.32
N SER A 152 -17.25 -17.82 -7.82
CA SER A 152 -16.90 -17.89 -6.39
C SER A 152 -15.95 -16.74 -6.00
N LEU A 153 -14.96 -16.44 -6.83
CA LEU A 153 -14.06 -15.32 -6.63
C LEU A 153 -14.80 -13.97 -6.78
N GLN A 154 -15.69 -13.87 -7.77
CA GLN A 154 -16.52 -12.68 -7.95
C GLN A 154 -17.42 -12.42 -6.74
N ASN A 155 -18.03 -13.45 -6.18
CA ASN A 155 -18.86 -13.34 -4.98
C ASN A 155 -18.00 -12.89 -3.77
N ARG A 156 -16.80 -13.46 -3.57
CA ARG A 156 -15.88 -13.01 -2.52
C ARG A 156 -15.42 -11.57 -2.71
N TYR A 157 -15.15 -11.19 -3.95
CA TYR A 157 -14.80 -9.81 -4.29
C TYR A 157 -15.96 -8.85 -3.94
N ASN A 158 -17.19 -9.18 -4.30
CA ASN A 158 -18.35 -8.37 -3.99
C ASN A 158 -18.59 -8.24 -2.48
N LEU A 159 -18.41 -9.32 -1.72
CA LEU A 159 -18.54 -9.31 -0.25
C LEU A 159 -17.63 -8.28 0.43
N LEU A 160 -16.48 -7.93 -0.15
CA LEU A 160 -15.63 -6.88 0.40
C LEU A 160 -16.38 -5.54 0.50
N PHE A 161 -17.19 -5.23 -0.49
CA PHE A 161 -17.95 -3.98 -0.55
C PHE A 161 -19.13 -3.98 0.42
N ASP A 162 -19.73 -5.14 0.66
CA ASP A 162 -20.76 -5.33 1.68
C ASP A 162 -20.18 -5.10 3.09
N PHE A 163 -18.89 -5.38 3.29
CA PHE A 163 -18.14 -5.05 4.51
C PHE A 163 -17.65 -3.61 4.58
N GLY A 164 -18.00 -2.76 3.61
CA GLY A 164 -17.66 -1.34 3.62
C GLY A 164 -16.33 -0.99 2.92
N PHE A 165 -15.68 -1.94 2.25
CA PHE A 165 -14.52 -1.62 1.41
C PHE A 165 -14.95 -0.72 0.24
N LYS A 166 -14.03 0.12 -0.21
CA LYS A 166 -14.25 1.02 -1.34
C LYS A 166 -13.23 0.74 -2.42
N ALA A 167 -13.63 0.86 -3.68
CA ALA A 167 -12.74 0.75 -4.82
C ALA A 167 -12.28 2.12 -5.28
N TYR A 168 -11.00 2.21 -5.67
CA TYR A 168 -10.40 3.42 -6.21
C TYR A 168 -9.62 3.09 -7.48
N SER A 169 -9.75 3.93 -8.51
CA SER A 169 -8.92 3.90 -9.71
C SER A 169 -8.21 5.25 -9.85
N ASN A 170 -6.88 5.24 -9.88
CA ASN A 170 -6.06 6.46 -9.93
C ASN A 170 -6.40 7.47 -8.81
N GLY A 171 -6.68 6.97 -7.60
CA GLY A 171 -7.05 7.79 -6.45
C GLY A 171 -8.49 8.32 -6.45
N ASN A 172 -9.28 8.02 -7.48
CA ASN A 172 -10.69 8.41 -7.54
C ASN A 172 -11.59 7.25 -7.14
N PRO A 173 -12.65 7.49 -6.36
CA PRO A 173 -13.66 6.48 -6.07
C PRO A 173 -14.26 5.92 -7.36
N THR A 174 -14.45 4.62 -7.41
CA THR A 174 -15.03 3.93 -8.57
C THR A 174 -16.00 2.85 -8.11
N LEU A 175 -16.86 2.39 -9.00
CA LEU A 175 -17.71 1.25 -8.71
C LEU A 175 -16.89 -0.03 -8.64
N ALA A 176 -17.26 -0.90 -7.71
CA ALA A 176 -16.58 -2.18 -7.52
C ALA A 176 -16.53 -2.99 -8.83
N SER A 177 -17.63 -3.03 -9.55
CA SER A 177 -17.74 -3.73 -10.84
C SER A 177 -16.92 -3.12 -11.97
N GLU A 178 -16.44 -1.89 -11.81
CA GLU A 178 -15.62 -1.21 -12.82
C GLU A 178 -14.13 -1.28 -12.49
N TRP A 179 -13.78 -1.52 -11.23
CA TRP A 179 -12.39 -1.54 -10.81
C TRP A 179 -11.54 -2.54 -11.61
N TYR A 180 -11.98 -3.78 -11.72
CA TYR A 180 -11.27 -4.80 -12.48
C TYR A 180 -11.29 -4.57 -14.00
N LYS A 181 -12.34 -3.90 -14.53
CA LYS A 181 -12.38 -3.47 -15.94
C LYS A 181 -11.32 -2.41 -16.21
N ASN A 182 -11.15 -1.45 -15.31
CA ASN A 182 -10.12 -0.42 -15.43
C ASN A 182 -8.71 -1.01 -15.35
N ILE A 183 -8.47 -1.99 -14.47
CA ILE A 183 -7.21 -2.74 -14.44
C ILE A 183 -6.93 -3.39 -15.79
N ARG A 184 -7.92 -4.04 -16.39
CA ARG A 184 -7.77 -4.68 -17.71
C ARG A 184 -7.45 -3.69 -18.81
N LEU A 185 -8.09 -2.52 -18.80
CA LEU A 185 -7.83 -1.45 -19.78
C LEU A 185 -6.42 -0.90 -19.62
N GLN A 186 -5.97 -0.64 -18.41
CA GLN A 186 -4.61 -0.17 -18.13
C GLN A 186 -3.57 -1.20 -18.56
N ALA A 187 -3.78 -2.46 -18.24
CA ALA A 187 -2.90 -3.55 -18.64
C ALA A 187 -2.76 -3.67 -20.16
N LYS A 188 -3.88 -3.56 -20.91
CA LYS A 188 -3.87 -3.63 -22.37
C LYS A 188 -3.16 -2.46 -23.03
N ASN A 189 -3.25 -1.29 -22.47
CA ASN A 189 -2.73 -0.07 -23.08
C ASN A 189 -1.27 0.21 -22.73
N SER A 190 -0.64 -0.62 -21.90
CA SER A 190 0.71 -0.39 -21.32
C SER A 190 0.85 1.00 -20.69
N VAL A 191 -0.27 1.64 -20.38
CA VAL A 191 -0.36 3.00 -19.88
C VAL A 191 -0.61 2.95 -18.38
N LEU A 192 0.27 2.29 -17.67
CA LEU A 192 0.46 2.55 -16.24
C LEU A 192 1.38 3.77 -16.14
N ARG A 193 0.94 4.87 -16.71
CA ARG A 193 1.60 6.16 -16.56
C ARG A 193 1.04 6.84 -15.32
N ASP A 194 1.98 7.35 -14.55
CA ASP A 194 1.99 8.16 -13.33
C ASP A 194 0.66 8.71 -12.82
#